data_a96b73fcc350958ba408564da7221e24
#
_entry.id   a96b73fcc350958ba408564da7221e24
#
_cell.length_a   1.000
_cell.length_b   1.000
_cell.length_c   1.000
_cell.angle_alpha   90.00
_cell.angle_beta   90.00
_cell.angle_gamma   90.00
#
_symmetry.space_group_name_H-M   'P 1'
#
loop_
_entity.id
_entity.type
_entity.pdbx_description
1 polymer ?
#
loop_
_entity_poly.entity_id
_entity_poly.type
_entity_poly.pdbx_seq_one_letter_code
_entity_poly.pdbx_strand_id
1 'polypeptide(L)'
;AETGADPASGLLECLQLQFLMTDPWSVGSLIIAAATAGFLVHNWAPARIFMGDAGSLFLGFSILAVAGLDITGHLTWLREAQLTGEIDVSAGYGIPVTSWMILGALFITDATVTLLRRLLSGQRVGDAHRSHAYQRLSRHWNSHARVTLVYCLINVLWLLPLAALARLQPGQAWHLVALAYLPLVIAAYLLGAGRKEPVS
;
A
#
# COMPACT_ATOMS: atom_id res chain seq x y z
N ALA A 1 37.69 -3.01 -32.33
CA ALA A 1 36.38 -3.65 -32.28
C ALA A 1 35.55 -2.86 -31.30
N GLU A 2 34.73 -1.92 -31.79
CA GLU A 2 33.71 -1.22 -31.01
C GLU A 2 32.57 -2.20 -30.77
N THR A 3 32.42 -2.60 -29.52
CA THR A 3 31.22 -3.34 -29.06
C THR A 3 30.08 -2.34 -29.10
N GLY A 4 29.30 -2.38 -30.18
CA GLY A 4 28.05 -1.62 -30.29
C GLY A 4 27.10 -2.06 -29.17
N ALA A 5 27.06 -1.30 -28.09
CA ALA A 5 26.02 -1.43 -27.09
C ALA A 5 24.68 -1.12 -27.78
N ASP A 6 23.77 -2.07 -27.75
CA ASP A 6 22.42 -1.91 -28.27
C ASP A 6 21.76 -0.73 -27.50
N PRO A 7 21.30 0.33 -28.20
CA PRO A 7 20.66 1.48 -27.53
C PRO A 7 19.43 1.10 -26.71
N ALA A 8 18.79 -0.05 -26.99
CA ALA A 8 17.69 -0.59 -26.19
C ALA A 8 18.17 -1.17 -24.86
N SER A 9 19.37 -1.76 -24.79
CA SER A 9 19.95 -2.26 -23.53
C SER A 9 20.28 -1.13 -22.57
N GLY A 10 20.83 -0.02 -23.07
CA GLY A 10 21.10 1.17 -22.26
C GLY A 10 19.84 1.83 -21.71
N LEU A 11 18.75 1.77 -22.45
CA LEU A 11 17.46 2.31 -22.00
C LEU A 11 16.79 1.41 -20.95
N LEU A 12 16.96 0.09 -21.07
CA LEU A 12 16.48 -0.89 -20.08
C LEU A 12 17.30 -0.81 -18.79
N GLU A 13 18.62 -0.65 -18.87
CA GLU A 13 19.49 -0.40 -17.72
C GLU A 13 19.13 0.94 -17.03
N CYS A 14 18.89 1.99 -17.81
CA CYS A 14 18.54 3.30 -17.29
C CYS A 14 17.18 3.32 -16.57
N LEU A 15 16.25 2.48 -16.99
CA LEU A 15 14.91 2.38 -16.39
C LEU A 15 14.84 1.33 -15.27
N GLN A 16 15.94 0.62 -14.94
CA GLN A 16 15.95 -0.50 -13.98
C GLN A 16 14.88 -1.58 -14.24
N LEU A 17 14.36 -1.66 -15.47
CA LEU A 17 13.33 -2.63 -15.84
C LEU A 17 13.85 -4.06 -15.81
N GLN A 18 15.14 -4.26 -16.00
CA GLN A 18 15.76 -5.57 -15.89
C GLN A 18 15.64 -6.12 -14.47
N PHE A 19 15.76 -5.28 -13.46
CA PHE A 19 15.55 -5.64 -12.06
C PHE A 19 14.08 -6.07 -11.80
N LEU A 20 13.11 -5.35 -12.35
CA LEU A 20 11.68 -5.69 -12.21
C LEU A 20 11.31 -7.03 -12.84
N MET A 21 12.09 -7.49 -13.85
CA MET A 21 11.81 -8.74 -14.57
C MET A 21 12.58 -9.95 -14.04
N THR A 22 13.62 -9.74 -13.23
CA THR A 22 14.49 -10.83 -12.72
C THR A 22 14.13 -11.25 -11.30
N ASP A 23 13.50 -10.37 -10.53
CA ASP A 23 13.09 -10.68 -9.17
C ASP A 23 11.67 -11.29 -9.13
N PRO A 24 11.52 -12.55 -8.64
CA PRO A 24 10.22 -13.24 -8.58
C PRO A 24 9.13 -12.47 -7.84
N TRP A 25 9.50 -11.65 -6.87
CA TRP A 25 8.57 -10.87 -6.05
C TRP A 25 8.02 -9.66 -6.81
N SER A 26 8.85 -9.04 -7.62
CA SER A 26 8.44 -7.95 -8.53
C SER A 26 7.46 -8.46 -9.58
N VAL A 27 7.74 -9.63 -10.16
CA VAL A 27 6.82 -10.28 -11.13
C VAL A 27 5.49 -10.62 -10.45
N GLY A 28 5.53 -11.22 -9.25
CA GLY A 28 4.33 -11.52 -8.47
C GLY A 28 3.49 -10.28 -8.18
N SER A 29 4.13 -9.19 -7.77
CA SER A 29 3.49 -7.90 -7.52
C SER A 29 2.83 -7.32 -8.77
N LEU A 30 3.50 -7.40 -9.92
CA LEU A 30 2.95 -6.96 -11.21
C LEU A 30 1.74 -7.78 -11.64
N ILE A 31 1.76 -9.10 -11.44
CA ILE A 31 0.62 -9.98 -11.73
C ILE A 31 -0.58 -9.61 -10.84
N ILE A 32 -0.37 -9.41 -9.55
CA ILE A 32 -1.42 -8.99 -8.61
C ILE A 32 -1.97 -7.61 -9.02
N ALA A 33 -1.10 -6.67 -9.36
CA ALA A 33 -1.48 -5.33 -9.79
C ALA A 33 -2.30 -5.37 -11.10
N ALA A 34 -1.85 -6.14 -12.09
CA ALA A 34 -2.56 -6.30 -13.36
C ALA A 34 -3.92 -6.96 -13.18
N ALA A 35 -4.00 -8.03 -12.38
CA ALA A 35 -5.26 -8.71 -12.07
C ALA A 35 -6.24 -7.78 -11.33
N THR A 36 -5.74 -6.99 -10.37
CA THR A 36 -6.53 -6.00 -9.63
C THR A 36 -7.01 -4.87 -10.55
N ALA A 37 -6.16 -4.38 -11.45
CA ALA A 37 -6.54 -3.37 -12.43
C ALA A 37 -7.61 -3.89 -13.40
N GLY A 38 -7.48 -5.14 -13.88
CA GLY A 38 -8.49 -5.79 -14.71
C GLY A 38 -9.83 -5.94 -13.98
N PHE A 39 -9.81 -6.34 -12.70
CA PHE A 39 -11.01 -6.37 -11.86
C PHE A 39 -11.62 -4.98 -11.72
N LEU A 40 -10.81 -3.94 -11.49
CA LEU A 40 -11.28 -2.57 -11.29
C LEU A 40 -12.07 -2.03 -12.48
N VAL A 41 -11.71 -2.40 -13.72
CA VAL A 41 -12.45 -2.01 -14.94
C VAL A 41 -13.93 -2.45 -14.86
N HIS A 42 -14.19 -3.63 -14.30
CA HIS A 42 -15.54 -4.18 -14.17
C HIS A 42 -16.24 -3.81 -12.85
N ASN A 43 -15.45 -3.45 -11.84
CA ASN A 43 -15.94 -3.02 -10.52
C ASN A 43 -16.10 -1.49 -10.42
N TRP A 44 -15.65 -0.73 -11.42
CA TRP A 44 -15.86 0.72 -11.44
C TRP A 44 -17.34 1.06 -11.46
N ALA A 45 -17.73 2.12 -10.77
CA ALA A 45 -19.13 2.51 -10.63
C ALA A 45 -19.78 2.93 -11.96
N PRO A 46 -20.95 2.38 -12.34
CA PRO A 46 -21.72 1.37 -11.62
C PRO A 46 -21.11 -0.04 -11.71
N ALA A 47 -20.84 -0.65 -10.55
CA ALA A 47 -20.15 -1.93 -10.47
C ALA A 47 -20.98 -3.05 -11.13
N ARG A 48 -20.34 -3.84 -11.99
CA ARG A 48 -20.95 -5.00 -12.66
C ARG A 48 -20.63 -6.31 -11.95
N ILE A 49 -19.50 -6.36 -11.24
CA ILE A 49 -19.05 -7.54 -10.47
C ILE A 49 -18.60 -7.09 -9.08
N PHE A 50 -18.65 -8.02 -8.13
CA PHE A 50 -18.17 -7.82 -6.77
C PHE A 50 -17.12 -8.85 -6.44
N MET A 51 -16.09 -8.45 -5.69
CA MET A 51 -14.98 -9.33 -5.32
C MET A 51 -15.41 -10.44 -4.35
N GLY A 52 -16.36 -10.16 -3.48
CA GLY A 52 -16.76 -11.06 -2.39
C GLY A 52 -15.66 -11.20 -1.32
N ASP A 53 -16.00 -11.96 -0.26
CA ASP A 53 -15.08 -12.14 0.87
C ASP A 53 -13.86 -12.98 0.49
N ALA A 54 -14.06 -14.03 -0.32
CA ALA A 54 -12.95 -14.88 -0.78
C ALA A 54 -11.91 -14.10 -1.58
N GLY A 55 -12.35 -13.25 -2.50
CA GLY A 55 -11.45 -12.43 -3.32
C GLY A 55 -10.72 -11.36 -2.51
N SER A 56 -11.42 -10.68 -1.58
CA SER A 56 -10.81 -9.66 -0.73
C SER A 56 -9.81 -10.26 0.26
N LEU A 57 -10.10 -11.41 0.85
CA LEU A 57 -9.18 -12.15 1.72
C LEU A 57 -7.95 -12.63 0.95
N PHE A 58 -8.15 -13.20 -0.24
CA PHE A 58 -7.05 -13.64 -1.09
C PHE A 58 -6.13 -12.47 -1.47
N LEU A 59 -6.70 -11.34 -1.90
CA LEU A 59 -5.92 -10.16 -2.25
C LEU A 59 -5.15 -9.61 -1.04
N GLY A 60 -5.81 -9.49 0.11
CA GLY A 60 -5.16 -9.05 1.35
C GLY A 60 -4.02 -9.96 1.78
N PHE A 61 -4.22 -11.27 1.74
CA PHE A 61 -3.18 -12.26 2.02
C PHE A 61 -2.02 -12.15 1.01
N SER A 62 -2.31 -12.02 -0.28
CA SER A 62 -1.27 -11.90 -1.32
C SER A 62 -0.40 -10.66 -1.13
N ILE A 63 -1.00 -9.52 -0.81
CA ILE A 63 -0.27 -8.28 -0.52
C ILE A 63 0.62 -8.45 0.72
N LEU A 64 0.09 -9.04 1.79
CA LEU A 64 0.86 -9.30 3.01
C LEU A 64 1.98 -10.31 2.80
N ALA A 65 1.75 -11.35 2.00
CA ALA A 65 2.77 -12.33 1.66
C ALA A 65 3.93 -11.68 0.88
N VAL A 66 3.61 -10.89 -0.16
CA VAL A 66 4.63 -10.15 -0.92
C VAL A 66 5.40 -9.19 -0.01
N ALA A 67 4.71 -8.40 0.81
CA ALA A 67 5.36 -7.48 1.74
C ALA A 67 6.27 -8.21 2.75
N GLY A 68 5.80 -9.33 3.31
CA GLY A 68 6.57 -10.12 4.27
C GLY A 68 7.85 -10.71 3.66
N LEU A 69 7.76 -11.23 2.45
CA LEU A 69 8.91 -11.78 1.74
C LEU A 69 9.92 -10.69 1.34
N ASP A 70 9.42 -9.55 0.89
CA ASP A 70 10.24 -8.41 0.52
C ASP A 70 10.97 -7.82 1.74
N ILE A 71 10.26 -7.64 2.87
CA ILE A 71 10.87 -7.19 4.13
C ILE A 71 11.93 -8.19 4.61
N THR A 72 11.65 -9.49 4.51
CA THR A 72 12.60 -10.53 4.92
C THR A 72 13.87 -10.49 4.06
N GLY A 73 13.71 -10.32 2.74
CA GLY A 73 14.84 -10.13 1.81
C GLY A 73 15.69 -8.91 2.17
N HIS A 74 15.04 -7.79 2.50
CA HIS A 74 15.74 -6.59 2.95
C HIS A 74 16.52 -6.79 4.26
N LEU A 75 15.94 -7.49 5.24
CA LEU A 75 16.60 -7.77 6.51
C LEU A 75 17.78 -8.73 6.36
N THR A 76 17.68 -9.75 5.51
CA THR A 76 18.79 -10.68 5.24
C THR A 76 19.95 -9.97 4.58
N TRP A 77 19.67 -9.12 3.60
CA TRP A 77 20.68 -8.29 2.95
C TRP A 77 21.41 -7.35 3.93
N LEU A 78 20.67 -6.64 4.81
CA LEU A 78 21.29 -5.80 5.84
C LEU A 78 22.22 -6.59 6.77
N ARG A 79 21.82 -7.81 7.14
CA ARG A 79 22.62 -8.69 7.99
C ARG A 79 23.91 -9.12 7.29
N GLU A 80 23.84 -9.50 6.03
CA GLU A 80 25.03 -9.88 5.23
C GLU A 80 25.99 -8.71 5.07
N ALA A 81 25.48 -7.53 4.72
CA ALA A 81 26.27 -6.31 4.63
C ALA A 81 27.01 -5.98 5.95
N GLN A 82 26.37 -6.21 7.09
CA GLN A 82 27.00 -6.03 8.41
C GLN A 82 28.10 -7.07 8.69
N LEU A 83 27.93 -8.30 8.24
CA LEU A 83 28.87 -9.39 8.50
C LEU A 83 30.09 -9.35 7.58
N THR A 84 29.89 -8.99 6.33
CA THR A 84 30.97 -8.97 5.31
C THR A 84 31.69 -7.63 5.21
N GLY A 85 31.06 -6.55 5.67
CA GLY A 85 31.53 -5.19 5.46
C GLY A 85 31.39 -4.72 4.00
N GLU A 86 30.86 -5.56 3.12
CA GLU A 86 30.61 -5.25 1.71
C GLU A 86 29.12 -5.01 1.49
N ILE A 87 28.79 -3.88 0.87
CA ILE A 87 27.43 -3.58 0.44
C ILE A 87 27.33 -3.96 -1.03
N ASP A 88 26.84 -5.16 -1.32
CA ASP A 88 26.50 -5.53 -2.68
C ASP A 88 25.24 -4.77 -3.13
N VAL A 89 25.46 -3.68 -3.84
CA VAL A 89 24.41 -2.81 -4.38
C VAL A 89 23.58 -3.53 -5.45
N SER A 90 24.05 -4.64 -6.02
CA SER A 90 23.36 -5.42 -7.07
C SER A 90 22.42 -6.49 -6.52
N ALA A 91 22.61 -6.91 -5.27
CA ALA A 91 21.83 -7.95 -4.61
C ALA A 91 20.48 -7.45 -4.13
N GLY A 92 19.67 -7.00 -5.04
CA GLY A 92 18.23 -6.74 -4.94
C GLY A 92 17.68 -6.39 -3.55
N TYR A 93 17.32 -5.20 -3.41
CA TYR A 93 16.93 -4.57 -2.15
C TYR A 93 15.44 -4.69 -1.93
N GLY A 94 15.00 -5.46 -0.99
CA GLY A 94 13.63 -5.40 -0.50
C GLY A 94 13.22 -3.97 -0.10
N ILE A 95 11.93 -3.71 -0.09
CA ILE A 95 11.37 -2.44 0.39
C ILE A 95 11.39 -2.46 1.92
N PRO A 96 11.95 -1.45 2.60
CA PRO A 96 11.97 -1.42 4.06
C PRO A 96 10.55 -1.39 4.65
N VAL A 97 10.41 -1.94 5.84
CA VAL A 97 9.11 -2.03 6.54
C VAL A 97 8.42 -0.67 6.65
N THR A 98 9.18 0.40 6.82
CA THR A 98 8.65 1.78 6.90
C THR A 98 7.96 2.21 5.61
N SER A 99 8.48 1.83 4.44
CA SER A 99 7.84 2.11 3.16
C SER A 99 6.56 1.30 2.98
N TRP A 100 6.52 0.03 3.39
CA TRP A 100 5.31 -0.78 3.40
C TRP A 100 4.25 -0.22 4.36
N MET A 101 4.68 0.26 5.54
CA MET A 101 3.78 0.96 6.46
C MET A 101 3.15 2.20 5.83
N ILE A 102 3.95 3.02 5.12
CA ILE A 102 3.47 4.22 4.44
C ILE A 102 2.48 3.85 3.33
N LEU A 103 2.80 2.87 2.48
CA LEU A 103 1.90 2.43 1.40
C LEU A 103 0.56 1.90 1.93
N GLY A 104 0.57 1.22 3.09
CA GLY A 104 -0.63 0.73 3.76
C GLY A 104 -1.36 1.77 4.61
N ALA A 105 -0.81 2.99 4.78
CA ALA A 105 -1.25 3.94 5.80
C ALA A 105 -2.75 4.29 5.71
N LEU A 106 -3.28 4.46 4.51
CA LEU A 106 -4.68 4.83 4.32
C LEU A 106 -5.64 3.74 4.86
N PHE A 107 -5.36 2.48 4.50
CA PHE A 107 -6.15 1.34 4.96
C PHE A 107 -5.96 1.08 6.46
N ILE A 108 -4.71 1.05 6.92
CA ILE A 108 -4.37 0.80 8.33
C ILE A 108 -4.99 1.86 9.22
N THR A 109 -4.93 3.14 8.82
CA THR A 109 -5.52 4.25 9.58
C THR A 109 -7.03 4.11 9.69
N ASP A 110 -7.73 3.89 8.58
CA ASP A 110 -9.20 3.76 8.60
C ASP A 110 -9.63 2.57 9.47
N ALA A 111 -8.99 1.41 9.30
CA ALA A 111 -9.29 0.23 10.10
C ALA A 111 -9.02 0.46 11.60
N THR A 112 -7.84 1.00 11.93
CA THR A 112 -7.40 1.20 13.32
C THR A 112 -8.25 2.25 14.03
N VAL A 113 -8.48 3.42 13.43
CA VAL A 113 -9.31 4.49 14.03
C VAL A 113 -10.74 4.02 14.22
N THR A 114 -11.30 3.31 13.23
CA THR A 114 -12.66 2.75 13.32
C THR A 114 -12.73 1.74 14.47
N LEU A 115 -11.79 0.80 14.54
CA LEU A 115 -11.76 -0.26 15.55
C LEU A 115 -11.60 0.31 16.96
N LEU A 116 -10.58 1.16 17.17
CA LEU A 116 -10.31 1.78 18.47
C LEU A 116 -11.51 2.59 18.97
N ARG A 117 -12.11 3.39 18.10
CA ARG A 117 -13.24 4.22 18.48
C ARG A 117 -14.48 3.40 18.83
N ARG A 118 -14.72 2.29 18.11
CA ARG A 118 -15.80 1.36 18.44
C ARG A 118 -15.56 0.68 19.77
N LEU A 119 -14.32 0.21 20.00
CA LEU A 119 -13.92 -0.43 21.26
C LEU A 119 -14.13 0.53 22.44
N LEU A 120 -13.60 1.75 22.35
CA LEU A 120 -13.74 2.79 23.38
C LEU A 120 -15.20 3.21 23.62
N SER A 121 -16.07 3.06 22.62
CA SER A 121 -17.51 3.36 22.73
C SER A 121 -18.34 2.17 23.22
N GLY A 122 -17.71 1.06 23.64
CA GLY A 122 -18.39 -0.15 24.12
C GLY A 122 -19.21 -0.87 23.06
N GLN A 123 -18.90 -0.67 21.76
CA GLN A 123 -19.56 -1.38 20.66
C GLN A 123 -18.93 -2.75 20.48
N ARG A 124 -19.72 -3.74 20.13
CA ARG A 124 -19.20 -5.06 19.75
C ARG A 124 -18.41 -4.95 18.46
N VAL A 125 -17.14 -5.32 18.52
CA VAL A 125 -16.20 -5.18 17.39
C VAL A 125 -16.51 -6.16 16.25
N GLY A 126 -17.03 -7.35 16.59
CA GLY A 126 -17.38 -8.39 15.61
C GLY A 126 -18.71 -8.17 14.86
N ASP A 127 -19.53 -7.22 15.29
CA ASP A 127 -20.78 -6.95 14.58
C ASP A 127 -20.53 -6.29 13.23
N ALA A 128 -21.28 -6.71 12.21
CA ALA A 128 -21.24 -6.08 10.89
C ALA A 128 -21.53 -4.58 11.01
N HIS A 129 -20.71 -3.77 10.38
CA HIS A 129 -20.85 -2.32 10.49
C HIS A 129 -20.46 -1.60 9.19
N ARG A 130 -20.95 -0.38 9.03
CA ARG A 130 -20.65 0.49 7.89
C ARG A 130 -20.06 1.83 8.36
N SER A 131 -19.21 1.80 9.41
CA SER A 131 -18.71 2.99 10.10
C SER A 131 -17.28 3.40 9.70
N HIS A 132 -16.69 2.79 8.69
CA HIS A 132 -15.40 3.19 8.15
C HIS A 132 -15.43 4.58 7.50
N ALA A 133 -14.30 5.30 7.51
CA ALA A 133 -14.20 6.64 6.96
C ALA A 133 -14.62 6.68 5.48
N TYR A 134 -14.14 5.74 4.65
CA TYR A 134 -14.49 5.69 3.23
C TYR A 134 -15.98 5.45 2.99
N GLN A 135 -16.65 4.64 3.82
CA GLN A 135 -18.09 4.36 3.72
C GLN A 135 -18.92 5.59 4.09
N ARG A 136 -18.48 6.34 5.10
CA ARG A 136 -19.14 7.60 5.50
C ARG A 136 -18.99 8.65 4.43
N LEU A 137 -17.78 8.77 3.86
CA LEU A 137 -17.49 9.71 2.78
C LEU A 137 -18.29 9.38 1.52
N SER A 138 -18.45 8.08 1.17
CA SER A 138 -19.24 7.67 0.01
C SER A 138 -20.73 8.00 0.17
N ARG A 139 -21.27 7.88 1.38
CA ARG A 139 -22.64 8.31 1.67
C ARG A 139 -22.79 9.83 1.62
N HIS A 140 -21.82 10.57 2.18
CA HIS A 140 -21.85 12.04 2.16
C HIS A 140 -21.78 12.60 0.74
N TRP A 141 -20.95 12.02 -0.13
CA TRP A 141 -20.82 12.45 -1.53
C TRP A 141 -21.79 11.75 -2.49
N ASN A 142 -22.55 10.80 -1.99
CA ASN A 142 -23.43 9.93 -2.79
C ASN A 142 -22.73 9.35 -4.03
N SER A 143 -21.43 8.99 -3.87
CA SER A 143 -20.60 8.53 -4.97
C SER A 143 -19.42 7.70 -4.48
N HIS A 144 -19.43 6.41 -4.79
CA HIS A 144 -18.28 5.53 -4.55
C HIS A 144 -17.08 5.88 -5.45
N ALA A 145 -17.33 6.23 -6.72
CA ALA A 145 -16.28 6.56 -7.67
C ALA A 145 -15.42 7.75 -7.23
N ARG A 146 -16.04 8.81 -6.68
CA ARG A 146 -15.31 9.98 -6.17
C ARG A 146 -14.41 9.60 -4.99
N VAL A 147 -14.89 8.77 -4.08
CA VAL A 147 -14.09 8.29 -2.94
C VAL A 147 -12.92 7.45 -3.42
N THR A 148 -13.18 6.50 -4.31
CA THR A 148 -12.11 5.69 -4.90
C THR A 148 -11.04 6.56 -5.57
N LEU A 149 -11.45 7.55 -6.35
CA LEU A 149 -10.50 8.47 -7.00
C LEU A 149 -9.65 9.24 -5.98
N VAL A 150 -10.27 9.79 -4.93
CA VAL A 150 -9.53 10.51 -3.88
C VAL A 150 -8.55 9.58 -3.16
N TYR A 151 -8.96 8.35 -2.85
CA TYR A 151 -8.07 7.36 -2.22
C TYR A 151 -6.90 7.00 -3.14
N CYS A 152 -7.14 6.83 -4.44
CA CYS A 152 -6.07 6.63 -5.42
C CYS A 152 -5.12 7.84 -5.50
N LEU A 153 -5.66 9.05 -5.52
CA LEU A 153 -4.83 10.26 -5.54
C LEU A 153 -3.98 10.40 -4.28
N ILE A 154 -4.52 10.13 -3.10
CA ILE A 154 -3.75 10.13 -1.85
C ILE A 154 -2.63 9.09 -1.92
N ASN A 155 -2.91 7.87 -2.40
CA ASN A 155 -1.87 6.85 -2.53
C ASN A 155 -0.77 7.25 -3.51
N VAL A 156 -1.13 7.78 -4.69
CA VAL A 156 -0.16 8.09 -5.75
C VAL A 156 0.60 9.39 -5.49
N LEU A 157 -0.09 10.43 -5.03
CA LEU A 157 0.51 11.76 -4.91
C LEU A 157 1.09 12.06 -3.53
N TRP A 158 0.68 11.33 -2.51
CA TRP A 158 1.13 11.54 -1.13
C TRP A 158 1.92 10.35 -0.59
N LEU A 159 1.32 9.17 -0.54
CA LEU A 159 1.93 8.02 0.13
C LEU A 159 3.07 7.41 -0.68
N LEU A 160 2.94 7.27 -1.99
CA LEU A 160 3.98 6.70 -2.84
C LEU A 160 5.28 7.53 -2.83
N PRO A 161 5.26 8.88 -2.97
CA PRO A 161 6.47 9.68 -2.83
C PRO A 161 7.11 9.59 -1.44
N LEU A 162 6.29 9.58 -0.37
CA LEU A 162 6.80 9.42 1.00
C LEU A 162 7.44 8.04 1.22
N ALA A 163 6.85 6.97 0.67
CA ALA A 163 7.41 5.63 0.74
C ALA A 163 8.73 5.53 -0.02
N ALA A 164 8.83 6.17 -1.18
CA ALA A 164 10.08 6.25 -1.94
C ALA A 164 11.16 7.04 -1.17
N LEU A 165 10.81 8.18 -0.57
CA LEU A 165 11.73 8.95 0.27
C LEU A 165 12.18 8.17 1.50
N ALA A 166 11.30 7.41 2.15
CA ALA A 166 11.64 6.57 3.30
C ALA A 166 12.66 5.48 2.95
N ARG A 167 12.61 4.96 1.72
CA ARG A 167 13.61 4.03 1.20
C ARG A 167 14.96 4.73 0.94
N LEU A 168 14.93 5.93 0.37
CA LEU A 168 16.14 6.69 0.02
C LEU A 168 16.81 7.34 1.24
N GLN A 169 16.06 7.59 2.32
CA GLN A 169 16.53 8.28 3.52
C GLN A 169 16.19 7.50 4.79
N PRO A 170 16.86 6.37 5.07
CA PRO A 170 16.55 5.50 6.20
C PRO A 170 16.58 6.21 7.56
N GLY A 171 17.49 7.19 7.73
CA GLY A 171 17.59 7.98 8.96
C GLY A 171 16.36 8.85 9.26
N GLN A 172 15.54 9.16 8.25
CA GLN A 172 14.33 9.97 8.39
C GLN A 172 13.04 9.14 8.22
N ALA A 173 13.16 7.83 7.98
CA ALA A 173 12.02 6.99 7.61
C ALA A 173 10.87 7.05 8.62
N TRP A 174 11.14 7.06 9.91
CA TRP A 174 10.11 7.16 10.94
C TRP A 174 9.40 8.53 10.98
N HIS A 175 10.10 9.61 10.66
CA HIS A 175 9.47 10.94 10.51
C HIS A 175 8.53 10.96 9.31
N LEU A 176 8.92 10.29 8.21
CA LEU A 176 8.07 10.16 7.02
C LEU A 176 6.85 9.28 7.29
N VAL A 177 6.98 8.22 8.10
CA VAL A 177 5.83 7.45 8.60
C VAL A 177 4.89 8.36 9.38
N ALA A 178 5.39 9.11 10.35
CA ALA A 178 4.56 10.04 11.12
C ALA A 178 3.86 11.07 10.22
N LEU A 179 4.58 11.63 9.25
CA LEU A 179 4.03 12.57 8.27
C LEU A 179 2.92 11.95 7.42
N ALA A 180 3.06 10.68 7.03
CA ALA A 180 2.05 9.95 6.28
C ALA A 180 0.77 9.71 7.10
N TYR A 181 0.92 9.27 8.35
CA TYR A 181 -0.21 8.84 9.18
C TYR A 181 -0.98 10.00 9.83
N LEU A 182 -0.28 11.05 10.29
CA LEU A 182 -0.89 12.12 11.07
C LEU A 182 -2.10 12.77 10.36
N PRO A 183 -2.00 13.24 9.12
CA PRO A 183 -3.14 13.85 8.43
C PRO A 183 -4.27 12.84 8.17
N LEU A 184 -3.95 11.57 7.93
CA LEU A 184 -4.94 10.53 7.70
C LEU A 184 -5.72 10.20 8.97
N VAL A 185 -5.05 10.11 10.12
CA VAL A 185 -5.69 9.91 11.43
C VAL A 185 -6.64 11.06 11.75
N ILE A 186 -6.18 12.30 11.54
CA ILE A 186 -7.04 13.49 11.74
C ILE A 186 -8.25 13.44 10.81
N ALA A 187 -8.05 13.15 9.53
CA ALA A 187 -9.13 13.06 8.56
C ALA A 187 -10.13 11.95 8.92
N ALA A 188 -9.68 10.74 9.24
CA ALA A 188 -10.54 9.63 9.64
C ALA A 188 -11.35 9.98 10.92
N TYR A 189 -10.70 10.63 11.87
CA TYR A 189 -11.36 11.09 13.11
C TYR A 189 -12.44 12.13 12.82
N LEU A 190 -12.15 13.14 12.00
CA LEU A 190 -13.09 14.22 11.64
C LEU A 190 -14.26 13.68 10.80
N LEU A 191 -14.02 12.73 9.89
CA LEU A 191 -15.06 12.04 9.12
C LEU A 191 -15.95 11.15 10.01
N GLY A 192 -15.57 10.98 11.28
CA GLY A 192 -16.38 10.25 12.25
C GLY A 192 -16.27 8.74 12.12
N ALA A 193 -15.16 8.21 11.60
CA ALA A 193 -14.89 6.77 11.57
C ALA A 193 -15.18 6.13 12.94
N GLY A 194 -15.89 5.00 12.97
CA GLY A 194 -16.27 4.27 14.19
C GLY A 194 -17.39 4.88 15.05
N ARG A 195 -17.97 6.01 14.69
CA ARG A 195 -19.15 6.54 15.39
C ARG A 195 -20.37 5.67 15.16
N LYS A 196 -21.21 5.50 16.19
CA LYS A 196 -22.54 4.87 16.03
C LYS A 196 -23.34 5.67 15.00
N GLU A 197 -24.02 4.95 14.11
CA GLU A 197 -25.00 5.59 13.24
C GLU A 197 -26.25 5.89 14.04
N PRO A 198 -26.91 7.06 13.83
CA PRO A 198 -28.21 7.26 14.40
C PRO A 198 -29.14 6.17 13.87
N VAL A 199 -29.90 5.55 14.78
CA VAL A 199 -30.94 4.58 14.42
C VAL A 199 -31.99 5.36 13.64
N SER A 200 -32.07 5.09 12.34
CA SER A 200 -33.11 5.63 11.46
C SER A 200 -34.40 4.87 11.64
#